data_3e91dc86c53b98d859dba004ae6c5e7e
#
_entry.id   3e91dc86c53b98d859dba004ae6c5e7e
#
_cell.length_a   1.000
_cell.length_b   1.000
_cell.length_c   1.000
_cell.angle_alpha   90.00
_cell.angle_beta   90.00
_cell.angle_gamma   90.00
#
_symmetry.space_group_name_H-M   'P 1'
#
loop_
_entity.id
_entity.type
_entity.pdbx_description
1 polymer ?
#
loop_
_entity_poly.entity_id
_entity_poly.type
_entity_poly.pdbx_seq_one_letter_code
_entity_poly.pdbx_strand_id
1 'polypeptide(L)'
;EEMASSGLRVLAFADRSLETAEEDIEGGYTFLGFAGMTDPPRQGVESAIRTAQEAGIRIVMLTGDQVMTAGAIARELHLSREGDVYSIHASEITAMDDSALAQAAARAHVFARVSPEDKLRIVEALQKAGEIVAVTGDGINDAPALKRSDIGIAMGLRGTEVAKEAADVVLTDDNFATIVTAIEGGRTIYANIIKFVHLMFSHNLGEVLVIFAALVSGLPLPLLPLQILWINIITDV
;
A
#
# COMPACT_ATOMS: atom_id res chain seq x y z
N GLU A 1 -15.70 2.14 -27.55
CA GLU A 1 -15.02 3.20 -26.78
C GLU A 1 -15.89 3.70 -25.63
N GLU A 2 -17.17 4.03 -25.86
CA GLU A 2 -18.10 4.54 -24.84
C GLU A 2 -18.24 3.61 -23.63
N MET A 3 -18.39 2.30 -23.81
CA MET A 3 -18.41 1.32 -22.72
C MET A 3 -17.09 1.25 -21.95
N ALA A 4 -15.95 1.33 -22.63
CA ALA A 4 -14.64 1.31 -21.99
C ALA A 4 -14.35 2.60 -21.20
N SER A 5 -14.82 3.76 -21.70
CA SER A 5 -14.71 5.04 -20.99
C SER A 5 -15.56 5.10 -19.72
N SER A 6 -16.62 4.26 -19.64
CA SER A 6 -17.46 4.07 -18.46
C SER A 6 -16.88 3.03 -17.47
N GLY A 7 -15.61 2.62 -17.63
CA GLY A 7 -14.97 1.66 -16.73
C GLY A 7 -15.30 0.19 -16.98
N LEU A 8 -16.04 -0.13 -18.06
CA LEU A 8 -16.42 -1.49 -18.36
C LEU A 8 -15.28 -2.24 -19.06
N ARG A 9 -15.04 -3.48 -18.66
CA ARG A 9 -14.25 -4.44 -19.43
C ARG A 9 -15.12 -4.96 -20.58
N VAL A 10 -14.73 -4.65 -21.82
CA VAL A 10 -15.54 -4.95 -23.01
C VAL A 10 -15.01 -6.19 -23.70
N LEU A 11 -15.91 -7.16 -23.94
CA LEU A 11 -15.67 -8.34 -24.77
C LEU A 11 -16.53 -8.24 -26.02
N ALA A 12 -15.94 -8.61 -27.17
CA ALA A 12 -16.66 -8.81 -28.43
C ALA A 12 -17.12 -10.26 -28.53
N PHE A 13 -18.34 -10.48 -28.97
CA PHE A 13 -18.91 -11.80 -29.22
C PHE A 13 -19.18 -11.96 -30.69
N ALA A 14 -18.83 -13.14 -31.20
CA ALA A 14 -19.13 -13.55 -32.54
C ALA A 14 -19.47 -15.05 -32.53
N ASP A 15 -20.31 -15.49 -33.44
CA ASP A 15 -20.62 -16.89 -33.68
C ASP A 15 -20.27 -17.34 -35.10
N ARG A 16 -20.14 -18.64 -35.28
CA ARG A 16 -20.01 -19.32 -36.56
C ARG A 16 -20.62 -20.70 -36.45
N SER A 17 -21.47 -21.05 -37.42
CA SER A 17 -21.96 -22.41 -37.58
C SER A 17 -20.90 -23.25 -38.27
N LEU A 18 -20.53 -24.38 -37.68
CA LEU A 18 -19.63 -25.37 -38.24
C LEU A 18 -20.45 -26.55 -38.76
N GLU A 19 -20.11 -27.06 -39.93
CA GLU A 19 -20.72 -28.28 -40.48
C GLU A 19 -20.07 -29.53 -39.88
N THR A 20 -18.78 -29.46 -39.52
CA THR A 20 -18.04 -30.53 -38.83
C THR A 20 -17.15 -29.95 -37.75
N ALA A 21 -16.81 -30.77 -36.70
CA ALA A 21 -15.93 -30.37 -35.61
C ALA A 21 -14.46 -30.23 -36.03
N GLU A 22 -14.09 -30.65 -37.23
CA GLU A 22 -12.72 -30.60 -37.77
C GLU A 22 -12.50 -29.38 -38.67
N GLU A 23 -13.50 -28.52 -38.88
CA GLU A 23 -13.34 -27.31 -39.66
C GLU A 23 -12.40 -26.30 -38.97
N ASP A 24 -11.58 -25.68 -39.82
CA ASP A 24 -10.70 -24.60 -39.34
C ASP A 24 -11.54 -23.46 -38.81
N ILE A 25 -11.23 -23.03 -37.56
CA ILE A 25 -11.93 -21.97 -36.85
C ILE A 25 -11.39 -20.57 -37.16
N GLU A 26 -10.44 -20.43 -38.10
CA GLU A 26 -9.89 -19.17 -38.53
C GLU A 26 -10.80 -18.48 -39.56
N GLY A 27 -11.69 -17.61 -39.09
CA GLY A 27 -12.51 -16.74 -39.92
C GLY A 27 -13.97 -17.18 -40.09
N GLY A 28 -14.75 -16.40 -40.88
CA GLY A 28 -16.17 -16.67 -41.16
C GLY A 28 -17.10 -16.42 -39.96
N TYR A 29 -16.72 -15.62 -38.98
CA TYR A 29 -17.55 -15.29 -37.83
C TYR A 29 -18.56 -14.19 -38.15
N THR A 30 -19.77 -14.37 -37.60
CA THR A 30 -20.79 -13.32 -37.55
C THR A 30 -20.68 -12.56 -36.24
N PHE A 31 -20.42 -11.27 -36.30
CA PHE A 31 -20.34 -10.42 -35.11
C PHE A 31 -21.72 -10.30 -34.46
N LEU A 32 -21.82 -10.65 -33.17
CA LEU A 32 -23.06 -10.59 -32.41
C LEU A 32 -23.22 -9.31 -31.61
N GLY A 33 -22.11 -8.77 -31.11
CA GLY A 33 -22.14 -7.56 -30.29
C GLY A 33 -21.02 -7.45 -29.30
N PHE A 34 -21.12 -6.44 -28.43
CA PHE A 34 -20.25 -6.24 -27.30
C PHE A 34 -20.98 -6.49 -25.99
N ALA A 35 -20.31 -7.10 -25.03
CA ALA A 35 -20.76 -7.13 -23.64
C ALA A 35 -19.77 -6.37 -22.75
N GLY A 36 -20.28 -5.43 -21.96
CA GLY A 36 -19.53 -4.72 -20.93
C GLY A 36 -19.70 -5.42 -19.59
N MET A 37 -18.60 -5.68 -18.92
CA MET A 37 -18.57 -6.25 -17.57
C MET A 37 -17.97 -5.22 -16.62
N THR A 38 -18.50 -5.14 -15.39
CA THR A 38 -17.94 -4.36 -14.31
C THR A 38 -17.81 -5.22 -13.07
N ASP A 39 -16.73 -5.02 -12.33
CA ASP A 39 -16.57 -5.54 -10.97
C ASP A 39 -16.51 -4.30 -10.05
N PRO A 40 -17.61 -3.96 -9.39
CA PRO A 40 -17.68 -2.74 -8.61
C PRO A 40 -16.73 -2.82 -7.41
N PRO A 41 -16.18 -1.69 -6.95
CA PRO A 41 -15.38 -1.63 -5.75
C PRO A 41 -16.14 -2.22 -4.55
N ARG A 42 -15.43 -2.92 -3.68
CA ARG A 42 -16.03 -3.48 -2.46
C ARG A 42 -16.52 -2.37 -1.54
N GLN A 43 -17.57 -2.67 -0.78
CA GLN A 43 -18.10 -1.74 0.22
C GLN A 43 -17.02 -1.31 1.20
N GLY A 44 -16.98 -0.02 1.52
CA GLY A 44 -16.04 0.55 2.48
C GLY A 44 -14.66 0.93 1.91
N VAL A 45 -14.32 0.52 0.68
CA VAL A 45 -13.00 0.85 0.10
C VAL A 45 -12.85 2.36 -0.13
N GLU A 46 -13.88 3.03 -0.66
CA GLU A 46 -13.85 4.48 -0.88
C GLU A 46 -13.64 5.24 0.43
N SER A 47 -14.38 4.90 1.50
CA SER A 47 -14.21 5.52 2.80
C SER A 47 -12.85 5.26 3.42
N ALA A 48 -12.31 4.05 3.25
CA ALA A 48 -10.98 3.69 3.71
C ALA A 48 -9.89 4.48 2.97
N ILE A 49 -9.99 4.61 1.66
CA ILE A 49 -9.08 5.43 0.85
C ILE A 49 -9.09 6.88 1.34
N ARG A 50 -10.27 7.47 1.55
CA ARG A 50 -10.39 8.84 2.06
C ARG A 50 -9.72 8.99 3.43
N THR A 51 -9.98 8.07 4.37
CA THR A 51 -9.35 8.08 5.70
C THR A 51 -7.83 7.97 5.61
N ALA A 52 -7.32 7.09 4.75
CA ALA A 52 -5.88 6.97 4.51
C ALA A 52 -5.28 8.27 3.96
N GLN A 53 -5.94 8.89 2.99
CA GLN A 53 -5.51 10.16 2.41
C GLN A 53 -5.54 11.30 3.44
N GLU A 54 -6.56 11.39 4.29
CA GLU A 54 -6.65 12.37 5.39
C GLU A 54 -5.50 12.16 6.40
N ALA A 55 -5.08 10.91 6.59
CA ALA A 55 -3.91 10.53 7.39
C ALA A 55 -2.56 10.78 6.70
N GLY A 56 -2.55 11.39 5.51
CA GLY A 56 -1.34 11.73 4.75
C GLY A 56 -0.76 10.55 3.95
N ILE A 57 -1.52 9.48 3.73
CA ILE A 57 -1.10 8.32 2.95
C ILE A 57 -1.58 8.48 1.52
N ARG A 58 -0.69 8.39 0.56
CA ARG A 58 -1.01 8.40 -0.86
C ARG A 58 -1.32 6.98 -1.33
N ILE A 59 -2.46 6.82 -2.00
CA ILE A 59 -2.86 5.55 -2.59
C ILE A 59 -2.54 5.56 -4.08
N VAL A 60 -1.89 4.53 -4.56
CA VAL A 60 -1.53 4.34 -5.97
C VAL A 60 -2.03 2.98 -6.43
N MET A 61 -2.71 2.95 -7.56
CA MET A 61 -3.24 1.72 -8.16
C MET A 61 -2.24 1.16 -9.17
N LEU A 62 -1.86 -0.11 -8.99
CA LEU A 62 -1.04 -0.88 -9.92
C LEU A 62 -1.90 -2.02 -10.50
N THR A 63 -2.20 -1.99 -11.79
CA THR A 63 -3.13 -2.95 -12.41
C THR A 63 -2.67 -3.46 -13.76
N GLY A 64 -3.06 -4.68 -14.09
CA GLY A 64 -2.95 -5.25 -15.44
C GLY A 64 -4.03 -4.76 -16.41
N ASP A 65 -5.03 -4.00 -15.95
CA ASP A 65 -6.13 -3.48 -16.76
C ASP A 65 -5.69 -2.34 -17.69
N GLN A 66 -6.59 -1.99 -18.61
CA GLN A 66 -6.37 -0.87 -19.54
C GLN A 66 -6.44 0.47 -18.81
N VAL A 67 -5.66 1.46 -19.28
CA VAL A 67 -5.59 2.81 -18.70
C VAL A 67 -6.96 3.45 -18.52
N MET A 68 -7.86 3.30 -19.50
CA MET A 68 -9.20 3.89 -19.44
C MET A 68 -10.05 3.29 -18.32
N THR A 69 -10.05 1.96 -18.20
CA THR A 69 -10.78 1.24 -17.14
C THR A 69 -10.20 1.57 -15.77
N ALA A 70 -8.89 1.48 -15.62
CA ALA A 70 -8.20 1.79 -14.36
C ALA A 70 -8.40 3.26 -13.95
N GLY A 71 -8.35 4.19 -14.91
CA GLY A 71 -8.60 5.60 -14.66
C GLY A 71 -10.06 5.89 -14.26
N ALA A 72 -11.03 5.14 -14.80
CA ALA A 72 -12.44 5.26 -14.39
C ALA A 72 -12.64 4.79 -12.94
N ILE A 73 -12.08 3.63 -12.58
CA ILE A 73 -12.12 3.10 -11.21
C ILE A 73 -11.41 4.05 -10.23
N ALA A 74 -10.26 4.59 -10.62
CA ALA A 74 -9.51 5.52 -9.77
C ALA A 74 -10.26 6.83 -9.51
N ARG A 75 -11.03 7.31 -10.49
CA ARG A 75 -11.94 8.47 -10.31
C ARG A 75 -13.11 8.14 -9.40
N GLU A 76 -13.74 7.00 -9.59
CA GLU A 76 -14.83 6.51 -8.74
C GLU A 76 -14.37 6.37 -7.27
N LEU A 77 -13.17 5.87 -7.04
CA LEU A 77 -12.54 5.70 -5.72
C LEU A 77 -11.89 6.98 -5.17
N HIS A 78 -11.96 8.09 -5.89
CA HIS A 78 -11.35 9.38 -5.50
C HIS A 78 -9.86 9.26 -5.14
N LEU A 79 -9.07 8.52 -5.94
CA LEU A 79 -7.63 8.39 -5.71
C LEU A 79 -6.88 9.72 -5.84
N SER A 80 -7.39 10.65 -6.65
CA SER A 80 -6.94 12.04 -6.71
C SER A 80 -7.86 12.94 -5.90
N ARG A 81 -7.28 13.79 -5.04
CA ARG A 81 -8.02 14.82 -4.30
C ARG A 81 -8.45 16.00 -5.18
N GLU A 82 -7.73 16.24 -6.25
CA GLU A 82 -7.95 17.37 -7.18
C GLU A 82 -8.94 17.00 -8.30
N GLY A 83 -9.37 15.73 -8.36
CA GLY A 83 -10.29 15.21 -9.37
C GLY A 83 -9.60 14.65 -10.62
N ASP A 84 -8.46 15.20 -11.02
CA ASP A 84 -7.70 14.72 -12.19
C ASP A 84 -6.83 13.51 -11.82
N VAL A 85 -7.11 12.37 -12.47
CA VAL A 85 -6.35 11.13 -12.28
C VAL A 85 -5.22 11.05 -13.30
N TYR A 86 -3.98 11.16 -12.81
CA TYR A 86 -2.80 10.94 -13.64
C TYR A 86 -2.48 9.45 -13.74
N SER A 87 -2.62 8.90 -14.94
CA SER A 87 -2.40 7.48 -15.24
C SER A 87 -1.21 7.32 -16.18
N ILE A 88 -0.36 6.31 -15.90
CA ILE A 88 0.83 5.96 -16.68
C ILE A 88 0.64 4.55 -17.24
N HIS A 89 0.93 4.37 -18.52
CA HIS A 89 0.94 3.05 -19.17
C HIS A 89 2.31 2.38 -18.99
N ALA A 90 2.35 1.04 -18.86
CA ALA A 90 3.58 0.28 -18.67
C ALA A 90 4.67 0.55 -19.75
N SER A 91 4.25 0.80 -21.00
CA SER A 91 5.22 1.15 -22.07
C SER A 91 6.00 2.46 -21.81
N GLU A 92 5.40 3.39 -21.05
CA GLU A 92 6.09 4.61 -20.65
C GLU A 92 7.14 4.32 -19.56
N ILE A 93 6.82 3.40 -18.62
CA ILE A 93 7.76 2.97 -17.56
C ILE A 93 9.02 2.36 -18.16
N THR A 94 8.87 1.54 -19.22
CA THR A 94 9.99 0.88 -19.89
C THR A 94 10.94 1.89 -20.54
N ALA A 95 10.43 3.04 -20.99
CA ALA A 95 11.21 4.10 -21.61
C ALA A 95 11.87 5.06 -20.59
N MET A 96 11.49 5.01 -19.31
CA MET A 96 12.00 5.88 -18.26
C MET A 96 13.24 5.30 -17.60
N ASP A 97 14.20 6.17 -17.29
CA ASP A 97 15.27 5.87 -16.35
C ASP A 97 14.75 5.93 -14.90
N ASP A 98 15.55 5.51 -13.92
CA ASP A 98 15.16 5.46 -12.52
C ASP A 98 14.76 6.84 -11.95
N SER A 99 15.40 7.93 -12.39
CA SER A 99 15.09 9.28 -11.92
C SER A 99 13.77 9.78 -12.50
N ALA A 100 13.53 9.58 -13.79
CA ALA A 100 12.28 9.92 -14.44
C ALA A 100 11.11 9.10 -13.87
N LEU A 101 11.34 7.81 -13.62
CA LEU A 101 10.34 6.94 -13.00
C LEU A 101 10.00 7.38 -11.57
N ALA A 102 10.98 7.77 -10.75
CA ALA A 102 10.75 8.28 -9.41
C ALA A 102 9.89 9.57 -9.42
N GLN A 103 10.18 10.50 -10.32
CA GLN A 103 9.39 11.71 -10.49
C GLN A 103 7.97 11.44 -10.99
N ALA A 104 7.82 10.52 -11.95
CA ALA A 104 6.53 10.09 -12.46
C ALA A 104 5.71 9.38 -11.36
N ALA A 105 6.33 8.46 -10.64
CA ALA A 105 5.72 7.71 -9.55
C ALA A 105 5.28 8.60 -8.38
N ALA A 106 5.99 9.68 -8.09
CA ALA A 106 5.61 10.66 -7.08
C ALA A 106 4.28 11.37 -7.39
N ARG A 107 3.86 11.43 -8.66
CA ARG A 107 2.67 12.15 -9.13
C ARG A 107 1.54 11.23 -9.61
N ALA A 108 1.89 10.01 -10.05
CA ALA A 108 0.93 9.08 -10.61
C ALA A 108 -0.06 8.57 -9.56
N HIS A 109 -1.32 8.42 -9.98
CA HIS A 109 -2.39 7.77 -9.22
C HIS A 109 -2.63 6.34 -9.70
N VAL A 110 -2.33 6.06 -10.98
CA VAL A 110 -2.55 4.77 -11.61
C VAL A 110 -1.37 4.39 -12.49
N PHE A 111 -0.94 3.14 -12.38
CA PHE A 111 -0.08 2.48 -13.36
C PHE A 111 -0.86 1.32 -13.97
N ALA A 112 -1.07 1.37 -15.28
CA ALA A 112 -1.89 0.42 -16.02
C ALA A 112 -1.05 -0.49 -16.92
N ARG A 113 -1.52 -1.72 -17.14
CA ARG A 113 -0.85 -2.76 -17.94
C ARG A 113 0.53 -3.15 -17.40
N VAL A 114 0.73 -3.00 -16.07
CA VAL A 114 2.02 -3.29 -15.43
C VAL A 114 2.30 -4.78 -15.34
N SER A 115 3.53 -5.16 -15.68
CA SER A 115 4.09 -6.49 -15.43
C SER A 115 4.55 -6.63 -13.97
N PRO A 116 4.86 -7.84 -13.49
CA PRO A 116 5.48 -8.03 -12.16
C PRO A 116 6.80 -7.26 -11.99
N GLU A 117 7.61 -7.17 -13.06
CA GLU A 117 8.86 -6.42 -13.06
C GLU A 117 8.62 -4.91 -12.96
N ASP A 118 7.60 -4.39 -13.66
CA ASP A 118 7.23 -2.98 -13.54
C ASP A 118 6.77 -2.63 -12.12
N LYS A 119 5.98 -3.51 -11.47
CA LYS A 119 5.56 -3.31 -10.08
C LYS A 119 6.76 -3.20 -9.14
N LEU A 120 7.75 -4.09 -9.31
CA LEU A 120 8.99 -4.05 -8.53
C LEU A 120 9.75 -2.75 -8.76
N ARG A 121 9.94 -2.33 -10.02
CA ARG A 121 10.61 -1.08 -10.37
C ARG A 121 9.93 0.16 -9.79
N ILE A 122 8.59 0.20 -9.79
CA ILE A 122 7.81 1.31 -9.21
C ILE A 122 8.05 1.38 -7.70
N VAL A 123 8.01 0.24 -7.00
CA VAL A 123 8.27 0.18 -5.55
C VAL A 123 9.67 0.69 -5.25
N GLU A 124 10.69 0.23 -5.98
CA GLU A 124 12.06 0.68 -5.79
C GLU A 124 12.25 2.17 -6.10
N ALA A 125 11.57 2.68 -7.11
CA ALA A 125 11.62 4.10 -7.45
C ALA A 125 11.04 4.97 -6.33
N LEU A 126 9.91 4.57 -5.73
CA LEU A 126 9.30 5.24 -4.59
C LEU A 126 10.20 5.20 -3.35
N GLN A 127 10.79 4.04 -3.04
CA GLN A 127 11.73 3.90 -1.93
C GLN A 127 13.00 4.75 -2.12
N LYS A 128 13.56 4.79 -3.34
CA LYS A 128 14.69 5.68 -3.67
C LYS A 128 14.34 7.17 -3.52
N ALA A 129 13.08 7.54 -3.70
CA ALA A 129 12.57 8.89 -3.43
C ALA A 129 12.37 9.20 -1.93
N GLY A 130 12.62 8.24 -1.03
CA GLY A 130 12.48 8.39 0.41
C GLY A 130 11.09 8.08 0.96
N GLU A 131 10.20 7.50 0.13
CA GLU A 131 8.87 7.09 0.56
C GLU A 131 8.92 5.73 1.28
N ILE A 132 8.06 5.55 2.27
CA ILE A 132 7.78 4.25 2.89
C ILE A 132 6.63 3.62 2.14
N VAL A 133 6.88 2.49 1.50
CA VAL A 133 5.97 1.86 0.56
C VAL A 133 5.35 0.60 1.15
N ALA A 134 4.02 0.61 1.28
CA ALA A 134 3.25 -0.60 1.52
C ALA A 134 2.66 -1.12 0.20
N VAL A 135 2.74 -2.41 -0.05
CA VAL A 135 2.17 -3.06 -1.24
C VAL A 135 1.12 -4.06 -0.81
N THR A 136 -0.04 -4.05 -1.49
CA THR A 136 -1.05 -5.08 -1.31
C THR A 136 -1.12 -5.95 -2.57
N GLY A 137 -1.26 -7.27 -2.40
CA GLY A 137 -1.38 -8.19 -3.52
C GLY A 137 -2.00 -9.52 -3.13
N ASP A 138 -2.49 -10.25 -4.11
CA ASP A 138 -3.11 -11.57 -3.93
C ASP A 138 -2.52 -12.66 -4.84
N GLY A 139 -1.79 -12.26 -5.89
CA GLY A 139 -1.24 -13.15 -6.91
C GLY A 139 0.23 -13.48 -6.76
N ILE A 140 0.65 -14.54 -7.46
CA ILE A 140 2.09 -14.91 -7.60
C ILE A 140 2.88 -13.75 -8.22
N ASN A 141 2.24 -13.00 -9.11
CA ASN A 141 2.83 -11.85 -9.80
C ASN A 141 3.12 -10.66 -8.89
N ASP A 142 2.51 -10.63 -7.70
CA ASP A 142 2.71 -9.57 -6.71
C ASP A 142 3.83 -9.89 -5.73
N ALA A 143 4.20 -11.16 -5.59
CA ALA A 143 5.17 -11.62 -4.61
C ALA A 143 6.53 -10.88 -4.65
N PRO A 144 7.13 -10.57 -5.82
CA PRO A 144 8.36 -9.78 -5.85
C PRO A 144 8.19 -8.37 -5.28
N ALA A 145 7.07 -7.70 -5.59
CA ALA A 145 6.77 -6.36 -5.09
C ALA A 145 6.41 -6.38 -3.60
N LEU A 146 5.64 -7.39 -3.13
CA LEU A 146 5.35 -7.62 -1.71
C LEU A 146 6.64 -7.78 -0.90
N LYS A 147 7.54 -8.65 -1.38
CA LYS A 147 8.82 -8.94 -0.72
C LYS A 147 9.75 -7.72 -0.67
N ARG A 148 9.68 -6.85 -1.68
CA ARG A 148 10.57 -5.69 -1.85
C ARG A 148 10.10 -4.46 -1.11
N SER A 149 8.79 -4.33 -0.90
CA SER A 149 8.20 -3.19 -0.19
C SER A 149 8.66 -3.11 1.27
N ASP A 150 8.45 -1.96 1.91
CA ASP A 150 8.72 -1.80 3.34
C ASP A 150 7.69 -2.56 4.19
N ILE A 151 6.47 -2.73 3.65
CA ILE A 151 5.41 -3.55 4.24
C ILE A 151 4.66 -4.27 3.12
N GLY A 152 4.83 -5.58 3.00
CA GLY A 152 4.05 -6.44 2.11
C GLY A 152 2.77 -6.91 2.79
N ILE A 153 1.62 -6.77 2.13
CA ILE A 153 0.31 -7.15 2.66
C ILE A 153 -0.38 -8.10 1.68
N ALA A 154 -0.58 -9.35 2.06
CA ALA A 154 -1.26 -10.34 1.25
C ALA A 154 -2.72 -10.50 1.66
N MET A 155 -3.57 -10.86 0.67
CA MET A 155 -4.94 -11.27 0.92
C MET A 155 -4.95 -12.69 1.51
N GLY A 156 -5.73 -12.92 2.57
CA GLY A 156 -5.74 -14.20 3.29
C GLY A 156 -6.67 -15.23 2.68
N LEU A 157 -7.84 -14.80 2.18
CA LEU A 157 -8.83 -15.70 1.59
C LEU A 157 -8.54 -15.98 0.11
N ARG A 158 -8.24 -14.95 -0.69
CA ARG A 158 -7.98 -15.06 -2.13
C ARG A 158 -6.51 -15.15 -2.48
N GLY A 159 -5.63 -14.72 -1.56
CA GLY A 159 -4.19 -14.72 -1.79
C GLY A 159 -3.61 -16.11 -2.00
N THR A 160 -2.71 -16.22 -2.97
CA THR A 160 -1.93 -17.44 -3.18
C THR A 160 -0.95 -17.65 -2.03
N GLU A 161 -0.56 -18.89 -1.76
CA GLU A 161 0.43 -19.19 -0.71
C GLU A 161 1.76 -18.45 -0.95
N VAL A 162 2.16 -18.30 -2.21
CA VAL A 162 3.37 -17.55 -2.59
C VAL A 162 3.28 -16.07 -2.20
N ALA A 163 2.10 -15.44 -2.39
CA ALA A 163 1.87 -14.06 -1.96
C ALA A 163 1.89 -13.94 -0.44
N LYS A 164 1.27 -14.89 0.28
CA LYS A 164 1.25 -14.92 1.75
C LYS A 164 2.63 -15.13 2.35
N GLU A 165 3.46 -16.00 1.76
CA GLU A 165 4.85 -16.22 2.20
C GLU A 165 5.77 -15.02 1.92
N ALA A 166 5.45 -14.23 0.88
CA ALA A 166 6.22 -13.05 0.53
C ALA A 166 5.86 -11.81 1.38
N ALA A 167 4.69 -11.81 2.03
CA ALA A 167 4.15 -10.67 2.75
C ALA A 167 4.53 -10.67 4.23
N ASP A 168 4.59 -9.47 4.82
CA ASP A 168 4.80 -9.27 6.26
C ASP A 168 3.47 -9.39 7.05
N VAL A 169 2.35 -9.07 6.39
CA VAL A 169 1.00 -9.08 6.97
C VAL A 169 0.05 -9.83 6.06
N VAL A 170 -0.84 -10.63 6.64
CA VAL A 170 -1.90 -11.34 5.92
C VAL A 170 -3.26 -10.86 6.42
N LEU A 171 -4.11 -10.35 5.52
CA LEU A 171 -5.46 -9.88 5.82
C LEU A 171 -6.43 -11.07 5.84
N THR A 172 -6.94 -11.43 6.98
CA THR A 172 -7.84 -12.58 7.14
C THR A 172 -9.24 -12.38 6.53
N ASP A 173 -9.63 -11.14 6.29
CA ASP A 173 -10.94 -10.73 5.76
C ASP A 173 -10.87 -10.20 4.31
N ASP A 174 -9.68 -10.11 3.72
CA ASP A 174 -9.43 -9.52 2.40
C ASP A 174 -10.01 -8.10 2.26
N ASN A 175 -10.13 -7.36 3.34
CA ASN A 175 -10.74 -6.04 3.34
C ASN A 175 -9.70 -4.93 3.43
N PHE A 176 -9.66 -4.06 2.42
CA PHE A 176 -8.75 -2.90 2.41
C PHE A 176 -8.96 -1.96 3.62
N ALA A 177 -10.18 -1.84 4.13
CA ALA A 177 -10.46 -0.99 5.30
C ALA A 177 -9.71 -1.47 6.56
N THR A 178 -9.44 -2.78 6.68
CA THR A 178 -8.68 -3.36 7.78
C THR A 178 -7.23 -2.87 7.79
N ILE A 179 -6.65 -2.58 6.62
CA ILE A 179 -5.30 -1.97 6.51
C ILE A 179 -5.30 -0.60 7.18
N VAL A 180 -6.30 0.22 6.92
CA VAL A 180 -6.40 1.58 7.51
C VAL A 180 -6.52 1.50 9.02
N THR A 181 -7.32 0.57 9.54
CA THR A 181 -7.43 0.31 10.98
C THR A 181 -6.10 -0.16 11.59
N ALA A 182 -5.36 -1.03 10.88
CA ALA A 182 -4.04 -1.48 11.32
C ALA A 182 -3.02 -0.31 11.36
N ILE A 183 -3.07 0.59 10.40
CA ILE A 183 -2.22 1.81 10.39
C ILE A 183 -2.54 2.71 11.58
N GLU A 184 -3.82 2.93 11.90
CA GLU A 184 -4.26 3.71 13.06
C GLU A 184 -3.74 3.09 14.37
N GLY A 185 -3.91 1.76 14.52
CA GLY A 185 -3.38 1.01 15.65
C GLY A 185 -1.86 1.12 15.77
N GLY A 186 -1.14 0.95 14.66
CA GLY A 186 0.32 1.08 14.60
C GLY A 186 0.80 2.50 15.00
N ARG A 187 0.14 3.54 14.52
CA ARG A 187 0.46 4.94 14.90
C ARG A 187 0.21 5.18 16.40
N THR A 188 -0.85 4.61 16.95
CA THR A 188 -1.15 4.70 18.38
C THR A 188 -0.08 4.00 19.22
N ILE A 189 0.34 2.79 18.83
CA ILE A 189 1.41 2.05 19.48
C ILE A 189 2.72 2.86 19.43
N TYR A 190 3.08 3.37 18.26
CA TYR A 190 4.28 4.19 18.09
C TYR A 190 4.27 5.44 18.97
N ALA A 191 3.14 6.16 19.02
CA ALA A 191 2.99 7.32 19.88
C ALA A 191 3.15 6.97 21.37
N ASN A 192 2.65 5.81 21.80
CA ASN A 192 2.82 5.33 23.17
C ASN A 192 4.27 4.94 23.48
N ILE A 193 4.96 4.30 22.53
CA ILE A 193 6.40 3.99 22.66
C ILE A 193 7.20 5.30 22.85
N ILE A 194 6.95 6.31 22.03
CA ILE A 194 7.64 7.62 22.15
C ILE A 194 7.37 8.27 23.51
N LYS A 195 6.12 8.24 24.00
CA LYS A 195 5.80 8.76 25.34
C LYS A 195 6.54 8.02 26.44
N PHE A 196 6.59 6.69 26.34
CA PHE A 196 7.31 5.84 27.30
C PHE A 196 8.82 6.15 27.29
N VAL A 197 9.43 6.22 26.11
CA VAL A 197 10.85 6.58 25.97
C VAL A 197 11.13 7.98 26.57
N HIS A 198 10.28 8.97 26.28
CA HIS A 198 10.42 10.30 26.88
C HIS A 198 10.30 10.29 28.41
N LEU A 199 9.37 9.50 28.95
CA LEU A 199 9.19 9.33 30.40
C LEU A 199 10.46 8.78 31.04
N MET A 200 10.99 7.66 30.49
CA MET A 200 12.21 7.03 30.99
C MET A 200 13.42 7.98 30.95
N PHE A 201 13.63 8.62 29.79
CA PHE A 201 14.74 9.58 29.66
C PHE A 201 14.63 10.75 30.63
N SER A 202 13.43 11.32 30.80
CA SER A 202 13.20 12.44 31.72
C SER A 202 13.42 12.03 33.16
N HIS A 203 12.99 10.84 33.54
CA HIS A 203 13.16 10.30 34.88
C HIS A 203 14.64 10.08 35.20
N ASN A 204 15.35 9.32 34.38
CA ASN A 204 16.78 9.04 34.58
C ASN A 204 17.64 10.31 34.55
N LEU A 205 17.34 11.24 33.63
CA LEU A 205 18.03 12.55 33.60
C LEU A 205 17.75 13.35 34.86
N GLY A 206 16.52 13.32 35.37
CA GLY A 206 16.14 13.97 36.62
C GLY A 206 16.93 13.47 37.83
N GLU A 207 17.09 12.15 37.95
CA GLU A 207 17.91 11.52 39.00
C GLU A 207 19.37 11.98 38.95
N VAL A 208 19.99 11.97 37.76
CA VAL A 208 21.37 12.43 37.54
C VAL A 208 21.50 13.89 37.93
N LEU A 209 20.58 14.76 37.50
CA LEU A 209 20.60 16.19 37.79
C LEU A 209 20.43 16.48 39.27
N VAL A 210 19.57 15.77 39.99
CA VAL A 210 19.36 15.93 41.44
C VAL A 210 20.62 15.54 42.21
N ILE A 211 21.28 14.44 41.87
CA ILE A 211 22.53 14.00 42.47
C ILE A 211 23.64 15.01 42.20
N PHE A 212 23.76 15.48 40.95
CA PHE A 212 24.75 16.46 40.52
C PHE A 212 24.55 17.80 41.26
N ALA A 213 23.31 18.28 41.33
CA ALA A 213 23.00 19.54 42.07
C ALA A 213 23.33 19.45 43.57
N ALA A 214 23.04 18.31 44.20
CA ALA A 214 23.40 18.09 45.61
C ALA A 214 24.92 18.11 45.81
N LEU A 215 25.66 17.44 44.91
CA LEU A 215 27.13 17.38 44.96
C LEU A 215 27.76 18.78 44.83
N VAL A 216 27.32 19.57 43.84
CA VAL A 216 27.80 20.93 43.59
C VAL A 216 27.45 21.88 44.72
N SER A 217 26.30 21.69 45.36
CA SER A 217 25.83 22.51 46.48
C SER A 217 26.43 22.13 47.84
N GLY A 218 27.24 21.05 47.90
CA GLY A 218 27.80 20.55 49.16
C GLY A 218 26.76 19.93 50.10
N LEU A 219 25.59 19.55 49.55
CA LEU A 219 24.52 18.89 50.29
C LEU A 219 24.77 17.35 50.37
N PRO A 220 24.24 16.67 51.41
CA PRO A 220 24.32 15.23 51.46
C PRO A 220 23.58 14.63 50.26
N LEU A 221 24.04 13.44 49.80
CA LEU A 221 23.40 12.74 48.68
C LEU A 221 21.91 12.47 48.97
N PRO A 222 21.01 12.93 48.12
CA PRO A 222 19.56 12.83 48.33
C PRO A 222 19.04 11.40 48.16
N LEU A 223 19.75 10.57 47.38
CA LEU A 223 19.43 9.19 47.09
C LEU A 223 20.64 8.29 47.26
N LEU A 224 20.46 7.17 47.93
CA LEU A 224 21.45 6.12 48.04
C LEU A 224 21.41 5.24 46.78
N PRO A 225 22.51 4.56 46.39
CA PRO A 225 22.52 3.68 45.20
C PRO A 225 21.43 2.63 45.20
N LEU A 226 21.10 2.06 46.37
CA LEU A 226 20.04 1.08 46.48
C LEU A 226 18.63 1.66 46.26
N GLN A 227 18.43 2.93 46.67
CA GLN A 227 17.16 3.62 46.41
C GLN A 227 16.98 3.96 44.96
N ILE A 228 18.03 4.36 44.25
CA ILE A 228 18.02 4.61 42.80
C ILE A 228 17.67 3.30 42.07
N LEU A 229 18.30 2.19 42.46
CA LEU A 229 17.98 0.88 41.88
C LEU A 229 16.50 0.49 42.08
N TRP A 230 15.95 0.74 43.26
CA TRP A 230 14.54 0.48 43.56
C TRP A 230 13.60 1.37 42.74
N ILE A 231 13.91 2.64 42.60
CA ILE A 231 13.12 3.58 41.81
C ILE A 231 13.10 3.10 40.35
N ASN A 232 14.24 2.80 39.76
CA ASN A 232 14.34 2.33 38.39
C ASN A 232 13.58 1.02 38.16
N ILE A 233 13.67 0.05 39.09
CA ILE A 233 12.88 -1.19 38.99
C ILE A 233 11.36 -0.92 38.99
N ILE A 234 10.89 0.05 39.78
CA ILE A 234 9.46 0.36 39.88
C ILE A 234 8.96 1.19 38.69
N THR A 235 9.79 2.07 38.14
CA THR A 235 9.41 2.99 37.07
C THR A 235 9.62 2.43 35.68
N ASP A 236 10.54 1.47 35.50
CA ASP A 236 10.90 0.91 34.20
C ASP A 236 10.22 -0.44 33.93
N VAL A 237 9.44 -0.99 34.84
CA VAL A 237 8.60 -2.20 34.72
C VAL A 237 7.14 -1.80 34.56
#